data_25e8166e9e721ff4610b5fa1aaea3679
#
_entry.id   25e8166e9e721ff4610b5fa1aaea3679
#
_cell.length_a   1.000
_cell.length_b   1.000
_cell.length_c   1.000
_cell.angle_alpha   90.00
_cell.angle_beta   90.00
_cell.angle_gamma   90.00
#
_symmetry.space_group_name_H-M   'P 1'
#
loop_
_entity.id
_entity.type
_entity.pdbx_description
1 polymer ?
#
loop_
_entity_poly.entity_id
_entity_poly.type
_entity_poly.pdbx_seq_one_letter_code
_entity_poly.pdbx_strand_id
1 'polypeptide(L)'
;TMKIDFSNMPAGDHKTTFAIKYVLNILRTWYLFHLKFPWVKYSGFVRVMPHTRFAKRKIQLGRYVQFGKYCSVAANLVTGNYVLFAGKVSFVGGNDHQIHLSGTTIWQSPRGEERDIIVGNDVWIGNGCTILGGVTISDGAVIAAGAVVTKSVPACEVWGGVPAKKIKNRFSTDEEKVKHLNYLNTICHA
;
A
#
# COMPACT_ATOMS: atom_id res chain seq x y z
N THR A 1 -14.88 -23.42 -3.83
CA THR A 1 -14.81 -23.26 -5.30
C THR A 1 -14.21 -21.89 -5.59
N MET A 2 -13.04 -21.86 -6.27
CA MET A 2 -12.39 -20.62 -6.65
C MET A 2 -13.24 -19.90 -7.71
N LYS A 3 -13.91 -18.80 -7.34
CA LYS A 3 -14.62 -17.95 -8.32
C LYS A 3 -13.65 -16.92 -8.88
N ILE A 4 -13.54 -16.86 -10.21
CA ILE A 4 -12.78 -15.79 -10.89
C ILE A 4 -13.66 -14.55 -10.92
N ASP A 5 -13.15 -13.45 -10.37
CA ASP A 5 -13.84 -12.16 -10.40
C ASP A 5 -13.49 -11.42 -11.72
N PHE A 6 -14.46 -11.30 -12.59
CA PHE A 6 -14.31 -10.62 -13.88
C PHE A 6 -14.64 -9.12 -13.80
N SER A 7 -15.05 -8.58 -12.65
CA SER A 7 -15.41 -7.16 -12.50
C SER A 7 -14.25 -6.20 -12.82
N ASN A 8 -13.01 -6.67 -12.60
CA ASN A 8 -11.78 -5.92 -12.85
C ASN A 8 -11.10 -6.29 -14.18
N MET A 9 -11.81 -6.92 -15.12
CA MET A 9 -11.27 -7.26 -16.43
C MET A 9 -11.11 -5.98 -17.27
N PRO A 10 -9.90 -5.71 -17.80
CA PRO A 10 -9.68 -4.55 -18.68
C PRO A 10 -10.57 -4.60 -19.93
N ALA A 11 -11.03 -3.45 -20.39
CA ALA A 11 -11.78 -3.34 -21.63
C ALA A 11 -10.92 -3.87 -22.79
N GLY A 12 -11.49 -4.77 -23.59
CA GLY A 12 -10.80 -5.40 -24.73
C GLY A 12 -10.04 -6.68 -24.42
N ASP A 13 -9.91 -7.11 -23.17
CA ASP A 13 -9.33 -8.43 -22.84
C ASP A 13 -10.36 -9.55 -23.08
N HIS A 14 -9.88 -10.72 -23.52
CA HIS A 14 -10.70 -11.93 -23.63
C HIS A 14 -10.84 -12.61 -22.26
N LYS A 15 -12.04 -13.10 -21.92
CA LYS A 15 -12.32 -13.80 -20.65
C LYS A 15 -11.35 -14.95 -20.36
N THR A 16 -11.00 -15.71 -21.38
CA THR A 16 -10.06 -16.84 -21.25
C THR A 16 -8.65 -16.37 -20.89
N THR A 17 -8.13 -15.34 -21.57
CA THR A 17 -6.81 -14.77 -21.29
C THR A 17 -6.76 -14.15 -19.90
N PHE A 18 -7.83 -13.43 -19.51
CA PHE A 18 -7.95 -12.87 -18.18
C PHE A 18 -7.98 -13.96 -17.10
N ALA A 19 -8.77 -15.02 -17.30
CA ALA A 19 -8.85 -16.16 -16.38
C ALA A 19 -7.49 -16.84 -16.17
N ILE A 20 -6.72 -17.08 -17.25
CA ILE A 20 -5.37 -17.64 -17.18
C ILE A 20 -4.44 -16.71 -16.36
N LYS A 21 -4.41 -15.41 -16.68
CA LYS A 21 -3.62 -14.42 -15.94
C LYS A 21 -4.01 -14.38 -14.46
N TYR A 22 -5.30 -14.50 -14.15
CA TYR A 22 -5.84 -14.51 -12.79
C TYR A 22 -5.32 -15.73 -11.99
N VAL A 23 -5.44 -16.94 -12.57
CA VAL A 23 -4.95 -18.18 -11.94
C VAL A 23 -3.43 -18.13 -11.74
N LEU A 24 -2.67 -17.72 -12.77
CA LEU A 24 -1.22 -17.57 -12.67
C LEU A 24 -0.83 -16.56 -11.56
N ASN A 25 -1.60 -15.49 -11.39
CA ASN A 25 -1.38 -14.55 -10.30
C ASN A 25 -1.61 -15.20 -8.92
N ILE A 26 -2.66 -16.01 -8.76
CA ILE A 26 -2.91 -16.73 -7.50
C ILE A 26 -1.76 -17.67 -7.18
N LEU A 27 -1.32 -18.49 -8.14
CA LEU A 27 -0.21 -19.42 -7.95
C LEU A 27 1.09 -18.69 -7.59
N ARG A 28 1.35 -17.58 -8.28
CA ARG A 28 2.50 -16.72 -7.99
C ARG A 28 2.44 -16.10 -6.60
N THR A 29 1.30 -15.56 -6.19
CA THR A 29 1.11 -14.94 -4.87
C THR A 29 1.25 -16.00 -3.78
N TRP A 30 0.70 -17.19 -3.98
CA TRP A 30 0.88 -18.33 -3.09
C TRP A 30 2.38 -18.67 -2.93
N TYR A 31 3.12 -18.84 -4.03
CA TYR A 31 4.56 -19.08 -3.99
C TYR A 31 5.31 -17.98 -3.22
N LEU A 32 5.00 -16.71 -3.53
CA LEU A 32 5.68 -15.58 -2.91
C LEU A 32 5.48 -15.55 -1.40
N PHE A 33 4.26 -15.78 -0.91
CA PHE A 33 3.94 -15.58 0.50
C PHE A 33 3.97 -16.87 1.34
N HIS A 34 4.12 -18.03 0.72
CA HIS A 34 4.35 -19.28 1.48
C HIS A 34 5.82 -19.73 1.46
N LEU A 35 6.56 -19.44 0.38
CA LEU A 35 7.94 -19.92 0.22
C LEU A 35 8.97 -18.79 0.28
N LYS A 36 8.77 -17.69 -0.44
CA LYS A 36 9.79 -16.63 -0.54
C LYS A 36 9.71 -15.61 0.59
N PHE A 37 8.52 -15.20 1.00
CA PHE A 37 8.26 -14.18 2.04
C PHE A 37 7.19 -14.67 3.03
N PRO A 38 7.45 -15.79 3.78
CA PRO A 38 6.43 -16.44 4.60
C PRO A 38 5.96 -15.61 5.81
N TRP A 39 6.62 -14.52 6.09
CA TRP A 39 6.22 -13.56 7.14
C TRP A 39 5.11 -12.59 6.71
N VAL A 40 4.80 -12.51 5.40
CA VAL A 40 3.73 -11.65 4.89
C VAL A 40 2.39 -12.37 5.06
N LYS A 41 1.50 -11.78 5.85
CA LYS A 41 0.12 -12.22 6.00
C LYS A 41 -0.76 -11.49 4.99
N TYR A 42 -1.74 -12.17 4.41
CA TYR A 42 -2.67 -11.56 3.46
C TYR A 42 -4.04 -12.20 3.51
N SER A 43 -5.08 -11.44 3.15
CA SER A 43 -6.46 -11.89 3.11
C SER A 43 -7.04 -11.70 1.70
N GLY A 44 -7.20 -12.79 0.96
CA GLY A 44 -7.82 -12.78 -0.37
C GLY A 44 -6.88 -12.46 -1.53
N PHE A 45 -7.39 -11.81 -2.57
CA PHE A 45 -6.65 -11.57 -3.80
C PHE A 45 -5.59 -10.48 -3.63
N VAL A 46 -4.33 -10.84 -3.84
CA VAL A 46 -3.18 -9.91 -3.86
C VAL A 46 -2.40 -10.10 -5.15
N ARG A 47 -2.00 -9.02 -5.79
CA ARG A 47 -1.18 -9.03 -7.00
C ARG A 47 0.16 -8.37 -6.73
N VAL A 48 1.24 -9.12 -6.92
CA VAL A 48 2.61 -8.60 -6.75
C VAL A 48 3.33 -8.64 -8.09
N MET A 49 3.70 -7.48 -8.60
CA MET A 49 4.47 -7.37 -9.85
C MET A 49 5.96 -7.74 -9.63
N PRO A 50 6.70 -8.10 -10.71
CA PRO A 50 8.12 -8.46 -10.61
C PRO A 50 8.98 -7.43 -9.89
N HIS A 51 10.07 -7.93 -9.26
CA HIS A 51 11.08 -7.14 -8.56
C HIS A 51 10.59 -6.40 -7.31
N THR A 52 9.39 -6.70 -6.82
CA THR A 52 8.93 -6.22 -5.52
C THR A 52 9.59 -7.03 -4.41
N ARG A 53 10.06 -6.34 -3.36
CA ARG A 53 10.78 -6.92 -2.22
C ARG A 53 10.06 -6.61 -0.92
N PHE A 54 10.03 -7.60 -0.03
CA PHE A 54 9.48 -7.47 1.32
C PHE A 54 10.58 -7.83 2.33
N ALA A 55 11.02 -6.87 3.11
CA ALA A 55 11.92 -7.13 4.25
C ALA A 55 11.19 -7.97 5.31
N LYS A 56 11.93 -8.66 6.17
CA LYS A 56 11.36 -9.44 7.28
C LYS A 56 10.83 -8.47 8.35
N ARG A 57 9.60 -8.04 8.17
CA ARG A 57 8.84 -7.08 8.99
C ARG A 57 7.41 -7.59 9.21
N LYS A 58 6.68 -6.96 10.12
CA LYS A 58 5.23 -7.20 10.28
C LYS A 58 4.51 -6.63 9.06
N ILE A 59 4.06 -7.50 8.14
CA ILE A 59 3.34 -7.08 6.94
C ILE A 59 2.01 -7.82 6.90
N GLN A 60 0.92 -7.04 6.86
CA GLN A 60 -0.44 -7.55 6.80
C GLN A 60 -1.17 -6.85 5.66
N LEU A 61 -1.64 -7.61 4.70
CA LEU A 61 -2.29 -7.11 3.49
C LEU A 61 -3.77 -7.53 3.47
N GLY A 62 -4.63 -6.58 3.19
CA GLY A 62 -6.04 -6.83 2.93
C GLY A 62 -6.28 -7.55 1.61
N ARG A 63 -7.54 -7.62 1.17
CA ARG A 63 -7.93 -8.18 -0.12
C ARG A 63 -7.86 -7.11 -1.23
N TYR A 64 -7.62 -7.55 -2.47
CA TYR A 64 -7.49 -6.66 -3.65
C TYR A 64 -6.36 -5.63 -3.51
N VAL A 65 -5.20 -6.08 -3.00
CA VAL A 65 -4.00 -5.24 -2.90
C VAL A 65 -3.08 -5.52 -4.07
N GLN A 66 -2.63 -4.47 -4.76
CA GLN A 66 -1.70 -4.58 -5.87
C GLN A 66 -0.40 -3.83 -5.60
N PHE A 67 0.72 -4.51 -5.78
CA PHE A 67 2.05 -3.90 -5.83
C PHE A 67 2.53 -3.85 -7.28
N GLY A 68 2.87 -2.65 -7.76
CA GLY A 68 3.54 -2.42 -9.03
C GLY A 68 4.96 -2.97 -9.04
N LYS A 69 5.65 -2.83 -10.18
CA LYS A 69 7.05 -3.29 -10.32
C LYS A 69 8.00 -2.49 -9.41
N TYR A 70 9.02 -3.17 -8.89
CA TYR A 70 10.11 -2.55 -8.13
C TYR A 70 9.67 -1.87 -6.83
N CYS A 71 8.55 -2.25 -6.24
CA CYS A 71 8.20 -1.78 -4.90
C CYS A 71 9.12 -2.37 -3.84
N SER A 72 9.35 -1.63 -2.75
CA SER A 72 10.17 -2.05 -1.62
C SER A 72 9.43 -1.81 -0.31
N VAL A 73 9.21 -2.87 0.47
CA VAL A 73 8.61 -2.78 1.79
C VAL A 73 9.67 -3.10 2.84
N ALA A 74 10.27 -2.05 3.40
CA ALA A 74 11.33 -2.14 4.42
C ALA A 74 10.86 -1.74 5.83
N ALA A 75 9.58 -1.43 6.00
CA ALA A 75 8.94 -1.08 7.27
C ALA A 75 7.78 -2.03 7.60
N ASN A 76 7.26 -1.97 8.81
CA ASN A 76 5.99 -2.58 9.16
C ASN A 76 4.88 -1.95 8.32
N LEU A 77 4.03 -2.77 7.71
CA LEU A 77 2.96 -2.31 6.81
C LEU A 77 1.66 -3.06 7.10
N VAL A 78 0.61 -2.31 7.34
CA VAL A 78 -0.76 -2.84 7.43
C VAL A 78 -1.59 -2.14 6.35
N THR A 79 -2.26 -2.92 5.51
CA THR A 79 -3.15 -2.35 4.50
C THR A 79 -4.59 -2.84 4.67
N GLY A 80 -5.53 -1.96 4.40
CA GLY A 80 -6.92 -2.31 4.15
C GLY A 80 -7.10 -3.00 2.79
N ASN A 81 -8.29 -2.90 2.25
CA ASN A 81 -8.73 -3.54 1.02
C ASN A 81 -8.70 -2.56 -0.17
N TYR A 82 -8.65 -3.08 -1.40
CA TYR A 82 -8.72 -2.29 -2.63
C TYR A 82 -7.59 -1.26 -2.78
N VAL A 83 -6.36 -1.64 -2.41
CA VAL A 83 -5.22 -0.72 -2.40
C VAL A 83 -4.35 -0.92 -3.63
N LEU A 84 -4.02 0.18 -4.31
CA LEU A 84 -3.18 0.19 -5.50
C LEU A 84 -1.86 0.92 -5.22
N PHE A 85 -0.77 0.17 -5.22
CA PHE A 85 0.58 0.73 -5.26
C PHE A 85 1.10 0.67 -6.69
N ALA A 86 1.41 1.83 -7.27
CA ALA A 86 2.09 1.91 -8.56
C ALA A 86 3.53 1.40 -8.46
N GLY A 87 4.30 1.45 -9.54
CA GLY A 87 5.69 0.99 -9.51
C GLY A 87 6.60 1.85 -8.64
N LYS A 88 7.70 1.26 -8.14
CA LYS A 88 8.75 1.95 -7.39
C LYS A 88 8.27 2.65 -6.10
N VAL A 89 7.19 2.19 -5.50
CA VAL A 89 6.75 2.69 -4.18
C VAL A 89 7.64 2.07 -3.11
N SER A 90 8.15 2.91 -2.19
CA SER A 90 9.03 2.52 -1.10
C SER A 90 8.39 2.83 0.25
N PHE A 91 8.33 1.83 1.12
CA PHE A 91 7.91 1.94 2.51
C PHE A 91 9.16 1.81 3.37
N VAL A 92 9.54 2.89 4.07
CA VAL A 92 10.80 2.97 4.81
C VAL A 92 10.57 3.24 6.29
N GLY A 93 11.38 2.66 7.16
CA GLY A 93 11.39 2.98 8.59
C GLY A 93 11.75 4.45 8.79
N GLY A 94 11.10 5.12 9.76
CA GLY A 94 11.35 6.53 10.02
C GLY A 94 12.51 6.79 10.98
N ASN A 95 12.98 5.80 11.72
CA ASN A 95 13.92 5.99 12.83
C ASN A 95 14.92 4.84 12.94
N ASP A 96 15.69 4.60 11.88
CA ASP A 96 16.73 3.55 11.93
C ASP A 96 17.84 3.86 12.95
N HIS A 97 18.11 5.15 13.22
CA HIS A 97 19.06 5.65 14.23
C HIS A 97 18.51 6.89 14.95
N GLN A 98 18.87 7.04 16.22
CA GLN A 98 18.56 8.26 16.95
C GLN A 98 19.56 9.36 16.56
N ILE A 99 19.05 10.47 16.04
CA ILE A 99 19.87 11.56 15.49
C ILE A 99 20.09 12.73 16.43
N HIS A 100 19.45 12.70 17.61
CA HIS A 100 19.45 13.81 18.58
C HIS A 100 20.38 13.60 19.77
N LEU A 101 21.12 12.50 19.81
CA LEU A 101 22.07 12.23 20.87
C LEU A 101 23.38 12.96 20.61
N SER A 102 23.73 13.92 21.48
CA SER A 102 25.03 14.58 21.45
C SER A 102 26.12 13.67 22.07
N GLY A 103 27.36 13.82 21.64
CA GLY A 103 28.49 13.04 22.15
C GLY A 103 28.59 11.62 21.62
N THR A 104 27.78 11.24 20.63
CA THR A 104 27.87 9.96 19.94
C THR A 104 27.69 10.14 18.43
N THR A 105 28.23 9.21 17.65
CA THR A 105 28.04 9.21 16.21
C THR A 105 26.69 8.55 15.86
N ILE A 106 26.12 8.86 14.69
CA ILE A 106 24.88 8.20 14.22
C ILE A 106 25.09 6.68 14.13
N TRP A 107 26.27 6.23 13.72
CA TRP A 107 26.62 4.81 13.63
C TRP A 107 26.52 4.09 14.99
N GLN A 108 26.92 4.73 16.06
CA GLN A 108 26.93 4.17 17.43
C GLN A 108 25.60 4.39 18.15
N SER A 109 24.72 5.27 17.63
CA SER A 109 23.45 5.58 18.26
C SER A 109 22.51 4.39 18.26
N PRO A 110 21.68 4.22 19.30
CA PRO A 110 20.65 3.19 19.33
C PRO A 110 19.68 3.35 18.15
N ARG A 111 19.06 2.25 17.75
CA ARG A 111 17.95 2.31 16.81
C ARG A 111 16.74 2.95 17.47
N GLY A 112 15.97 3.70 16.69
CA GLY A 112 14.69 4.24 17.12
C GLY A 112 13.58 3.19 17.11
N GLU A 113 12.40 3.58 17.58
CA GLU A 113 11.23 2.73 17.59
C GLU A 113 10.70 2.51 16.16
N GLU A 114 10.37 1.26 15.84
CA GLU A 114 9.65 0.94 14.62
C GLU A 114 8.19 1.37 14.76
N ARG A 115 7.71 2.18 13.82
CA ARG A 115 6.31 2.61 13.74
C ARG A 115 5.66 2.03 12.50
N ASP A 116 4.48 1.44 12.69
CA ASP A 116 3.72 0.84 11.60
C ASP A 116 3.29 1.93 10.59
N ILE A 117 3.35 1.59 9.30
CA ILE A 117 2.68 2.32 8.24
C ILE A 117 1.30 1.69 8.07
N ILE A 118 0.26 2.50 8.16
CA ILE A 118 -1.12 2.06 8.02
C ILE A 118 -1.69 2.67 6.74
N VAL A 119 -2.23 1.82 5.88
CA VAL A 119 -2.92 2.23 4.65
C VAL A 119 -4.34 1.72 4.72
N GLY A 120 -5.31 2.61 4.63
CA GLY A 120 -6.73 2.30 4.67
C GLY A 120 -7.25 1.60 3.42
N ASN A 121 -8.56 1.65 3.22
CA ASN A 121 -9.23 1.05 2.07
C ASN A 121 -9.28 2.02 0.88
N ASP A 122 -9.31 1.48 -0.34
CA ASP A 122 -9.44 2.25 -1.59
C ASP A 122 -8.39 3.38 -1.71
N VAL A 123 -7.15 3.07 -1.37
CA VAL A 123 -6.02 4.00 -1.45
C VAL A 123 -5.23 3.77 -2.73
N TRP A 124 -4.88 4.85 -3.40
CA TRP A 124 -3.96 4.80 -4.54
C TRP A 124 -2.67 5.58 -4.24
N ILE A 125 -1.53 4.88 -4.32
CA ILE A 125 -0.20 5.49 -4.19
C ILE A 125 0.50 5.48 -5.54
N GLY A 126 0.80 6.67 -6.04
CA GLY A 126 1.43 6.93 -7.33
C GLY A 126 2.85 6.39 -7.44
N ASN A 127 3.38 6.39 -8.67
CA ASN A 127 4.70 5.85 -8.98
C ASN A 127 5.81 6.63 -8.26
N GLY A 128 6.81 5.89 -7.73
CA GLY A 128 8.01 6.49 -7.15
C GLY A 128 7.80 7.19 -5.80
N CYS A 129 6.68 6.94 -5.12
CA CYS A 129 6.43 7.52 -3.79
C CYS A 129 7.29 6.85 -2.72
N THR A 130 7.65 7.63 -1.69
CA THR A 130 8.26 7.14 -0.45
C THR A 130 7.35 7.42 0.74
N ILE A 131 7.02 6.39 1.51
CA ILE A 131 6.14 6.48 2.68
C ILE A 131 6.98 6.19 3.93
N LEU A 132 6.99 7.12 4.88
CA LEU A 132 7.79 6.98 6.11
C LEU A 132 7.03 6.21 7.21
N GLY A 133 7.78 5.54 8.07
CA GLY A 133 7.25 4.84 9.24
C GLY A 133 6.43 5.76 10.16
N GLY A 134 5.33 5.24 10.69
CA GLY A 134 4.39 5.99 11.54
C GLY A 134 3.33 6.79 10.79
N VAL A 135 3.31 6.73 9.46
CA VAL A 135 2.30 7.41 8.64
C VAL A 135 1.04 6.56 8.53
N THR A 136 -0.12 7.19 8.70
CA THR A 136 -1.43 6.63 8.35
C THR A 136 -1.96 7.32 7.10
N ILE A 137 -2.28 6.54 6.06
CA ILE A 137 -2.97 7.01 4.85
C ILE A 137 -4.39 6.48 4.93
N SER A 138 -5.35 7.39 5.17
CA SER A 138 -6.73 7.00 5.45
C SER A 138 -7.50 6.61 4.18
N ASP A 139 -8.71 6.05 4.39
CA ASP A 139 -9.57 5.52 3.34
C ASP A 139 -9.82 6.52 2.21
N GLY A 140 -9.79 6.03 0.99
CA GLY A 140 -10.05 6.82 -0.20
C GLY A 140 -8.97 7.85 -0.56
N ALA A 141 -7.86 7.89 0.15
CA ALA A 141 -6.79 8.86 -0.13
C ALA A 141 -5.99 8.50 -1.40
N VAL A 142 -5.44 9.52 -2.04
CA VAL A 142 -4.60 9.39 -3.23
C VAL A 142 -3.28 10.12 -3.01
N ILE A 143 -2.17 9.43 -3.28
CA ILE A 143 -0.83 10.03 -3.25
C ILE A 143 -0.31 10.17 -4.67
N ALA A 144 -0.01 11.40 -5.07
CA ALA A 144 0.53 11.72 -6.39
C ALA A 144 1.94 11.15 -6.57
N ALA A 145 2.31 10.83 -7.80
CA ALA A 145 3.61 10.24 -8.13
C ALA A 145 4.79 11.09 -7.63
N GLY A 146 5.87 10.44 -7.18
CA GLY A 146 7.09 11.07 -6.70
C GLY A 146 6.98 11.73 -5.32
N ALA A 147 5.88 11.56 -4.61
CA ALA A 147 5.69 12.18 -3.29
C ALA A 147 6.52 11.51 -2.20
N VAL A 148 6.96 12.29 -1.21
CA VAL A 148 7.55 11.81 0.04
C VAL A 148 6.58 12.09 1.20
N VAL A 149 5.89 11.07 1.66
CA VAL A 149 4.85 11.19 2.68
C VAL A 149 5.46 11.04 4.07
N THR A 150 5.52 12.14 4.79
CA THR A 150 6.14 12.26 6.13
C THR A 150 5.12 12.47 7.24
N LYS A 151 3.84 12.70 6.91
CA LYS A 151 2.73 12.92 7.83
C LYS A 151 1.51 12.15 7.38
N SER A 152 0.63 11.84 8.32
CA SER A 152 -0.62 11.14 8.03
C SER A 152 -1.53 11.92 7.09
N VAL A 153 -2.19 11.19 6.19
CA VAL A 153 -3.04 11.72 5.13
C VAL A 153 -4.51 11.44 5.46
N PRO A 154 -5.34 12.48 5.58
CA PRO A 154 -6.77 12.31 5.84
C PRO A 154 -7.53 11.59 4.73
N ALA A 155 -8.71 11.06 5.08
CA ALA A 155 -9.56 10.34 4.15
C ALA A 155 -10.02 11.20 2.97
N CYS A 156 -10.01 10.59 1.78
CA CYS A 156 -10.47 11.22 0.53
C CYS A 156 -9.73 12.52 0.18
N GLU A 157 -8.47 12.62 0.54
CA GLU A 157 -7.61 13.72 0.12
C GLU A 157 -6.58 13.25 -0.93
N VAL A 158 -6.17 14.17 -1.79
CA VAL A 158 -5.08 14.00 -2.76
C VAL A 158 -3.87 14.79 -2.27
N TRP A 159 -2.77 14.07 -2.02
CA TRP A 159 -1.53 14.65 -1.51
C TRP A 159 -0.37 14.41 -2.48
N GLY A 160 0.62 15.31 -2.49
CA GLY A 160 1.80 15.18 -3.34
C GLY A 160 2.92 16.13 -2.96
N GLY A 161 4.06 15.97 -3.61
CA GLY A 161 5.27 16.79 -3.40
C GLY A 161 6.24 16.22 -2.36
N VAL A 162 7.33 16.94 -2.09
CA VAL A 162 8.43 16.59 -1.18
C VAL A 162 8.73 17.77 -0.25
N PRO A 163 8.35 17.71 1.03
CA PRO A 163 7.46 16.73 1.65
C PRO A 163 6.02 16.85 1.12
N ALA A 164 5.28 15.74 1.15
CA ALA A 164 3.91 15.70 0.65
C ALA A 164 2.99 16.63 1.45
N LYS A 165 2.15 17.36 0.72
CA LYS A 165 1.12 18.26 1.25
C LYS A 165 -0.18 18.03 0.49
N LYS A 166 -1.30 18.44 1.09
CA LYS A 166 -2.61 18.41 0.44
C LYS A 166 -2.60 19.24 -0.83
N ILE A 167 -3.04 18.65 -1.93
CA ILE A 167 -3.25 19.30 -3.22
C ILE A 167 -4.72 19.70 -3.35
N LYS A 168 -5.64 18.74 -3.08
CA LYS A 168 -7.09 18.94 -3.17
C LYS A 168 -7.87 17.84 -2.44
N ASN A 169 -9.15 18.00 -2.31
CA ASN A 169 -10.05 16.90 -1.97
C ASN A 169 -10.21 15.98 -3.20
N ARG A 170 -10.44 14.68 -2.97
CA ARG A 170 -10.72 13.71 -4.03
C ARG A 170 -12.08 13.97 -4.67
N PHE A 171 -13.05 14.31 -3.86
CA PHE A 171 -14.43 14.60 -4.26
C PHE A 171 -14.74 16.09 -4.20
N SER A 172 -15.71 16.52 -4.97
CA SER A 172 -16.08 17.93 -5.08
C SER A 172 -16.90 18.41 -3.90
N THR A 173 -17.68 17.52 -3.27
CA THR A 173 -18.54 17.83 -2.12
C THR A 173 -18.31 16.88 -0.95
N ASP A 174 -18.71 17.32 0.25
CA ASP A 174 -18.63 16.48 1.45
C ASP A 174 -19.66 15.35 1.40
N GLU A 175 -20.81 15.53 0.74
CA GLU A 175 -21.82 14.50 0.53
C GLU A 175 -21.26 13.34 -0.30
N GLU A 176 -20.54 13.63 -1.38
CA GLU A 176 -19.85 12.60 -2.20
C GLU A 176 -18.82 11.84 -1.37
N LYS A 177 -18.04 12.55 -0.54
CA LYS A 177 -17.07 11.95 0.38
C LYS A 177 -17.77 11.01 1.37
N VAL A 178 -18.81 11.46 2.04
CA VAL A 178 -19.58 10.66 3.01
C VAL A 178 -20.20 9.43 2.33
N LYS A 179 -20.83 9.61 1.16
CA LYS A 179 -21.38 8.52 0.37
C LYS A 179 -20.34 7.47 0.03
N HIS A 180 -19.14 7.89 -0.38
CA HIS A 180 -18.05 7.00 -0.72
C HIS A 180 -17.54 6.22 0.51
N LEU A 181 -17.31 6.89 1.64
CA LEU A 181 -16.87 6.23 2.87
C LEU A 181 -17.88 5.22 3.39
N ASN A 182 -19.18 5.53 3.31
CA ASN A 182 -20.26 4.59 3.65
C ASN A 182 -20.26 3.38 2.72
N TYR A 183 -20.04 3.57 1.42
CA TYR A 183 -19.86 2.46 0.48
C TYR A 183 -18.68 1.57 0.84
N LEU A 184 -17.51 2.16 1.15
CA LEU A 184 -16.33 1.39 1.59
C LEU A 184 -16.62 0.58 2.85
N ASN A 185 -17.31 1.15 3.83
CA ASN A 185 -17.70 0.42 5.04
C ASN A 185 -18.58 -0.81 4.70
N THR A 186 -19.48 -0.69 3.75
CA THR A 186 -20.34 -1.81 3.32
C THR A 186 -19.52 -2.95 2.69
N ILE A 187 -18.60 -2.63 1.77
CA ILE A 187 -17.88 -3.66 1.01
C ILE A 187 -16.63 -4.20 1.73
N CYS A 188 -16.06 -3.47 2.66
CA CYS A 188 -14.83 -3.89 3.35
C CYS A 188 -15.10 -4.71 4.62
N HIS A 189 -16.30 -4.61 5.19
CA HIS A 189 -16.70 -5.34 6.41
C HIS A 189 -17.71 -6.48 6.14
N ALA A 190 -18.04 -6.73 4.87
CA ALA A 190 -18.94 -7.81 4.43
C ALA A 190 -18.23 -9.17 4.31
#